data_eb4dd18b76d19f1b2effdd81e6877b60
#
_entry.id   eb4dd18b76d19f1b2effdd81e6877b60
#
_cell.length_a   1.000
_cell.length_b   1.000
_cell.length_c   1.000
_cell.angle_alpha   90.00
_cell.angle_beta   90.00
_cell.angle_gamma   90.00
#
_symmetry.space_group_name_H-M   'P 1'
#
loop_
_entity.id
_entity.type
_entity.pdbx_description
1 polymer ?
#
loop_
_entity_poly.entity_id
_entity_poly.type
_entity_poly.pdbx_seq_one_letter_code
_entity_poly.pdbx_strand_id
1 'polypeptide(L)'
;MNIEIRKANIEDLPIIVDFMLKMSKETEELLLSPQVLEPGIKQGLEDDSKAEYFIAEIDGEIAGSLMITKEWSDWRNAWVLWIQSVYTVVKYRNKGVYKALYNYIEQIVESSKEYCGIRLYVDTTNNTAIKVYTKLGMNGEHYKLFERMN
;
A
#
# COMPACT_ATOMS: atom_id res chain seq x y z
N MET A 1 9.76 -20.49 2.19
CA MET A 1 10.14 -19.07 2.11
C MET A 1 9.43 -18.31 3.23
N ASN A 2 10.20 -17.64 4.07
CA ASN A 2 9.66 -16.93 5.22
C ASN A 2 9.53 -15.44 4.91
N ILE A 3 8.30 -14.93 4.91
CA ILE A 3 8.00 -13.52 4.66
C ILE A 3 7.68 -12.87 6.00
N GLU A 4 8.47 -11.88 6.38
CA GLU A 4 8.25 -11.10 7.59
C GLU A 4 7.77 -9.70 7.23
N ILE A 5 6.77 -9.21 7.96
CA ILE A 5 6.22 -7.87 7.76
C ILE A 5 6.57 -7.01 8.97
N ARG A 6 7.02 -5.80 8.72
CA ARG A 6 7.31 -4.83 9.78
C ARG A 6 6.90 -3.43 9.36
N LYS A 7 6.70 -2.56 10.33
CA LYS A 7 6.52 -1.14 10.07
C LYS A 7 7.84 -0.55 9.56
N ALA A 8 7.77 0.31 8.55
CA ALA A 8 8.93 1.02 8.04
C ALA A 8 9.35 2.14 9.00
N ASN A 9 10.61 2.51 8.93
CA ASN A 9 11.17 3.66 9.65
C ASN A 9 11.93 4.56 8.68
N ILE A 10 12.49 5.67 9.18
CA ILE A 10 13.15 6.67 8.32
C ILE A 10 14.36 6.09 7.56
N GLU A 11 14.97 5.04 8.04
CA GLU A 11 16.08 4.39 7.36
C GLU A 11 15.65 3.68 6.08
N ASP A 12 14.36 3.37 5.96
CA ASP A 12 13.79 2.76 4.76
C ASP A 12 13.46 3.78 3.66
N LEU A 13 13.64 5.08 3.91
CA LEU A 13 13.31 6.12 2.95
C LEU A 13 13.95 5.89 1.58
N PRO A 14 15.24 5.61 1.45
CA PRO A 14 15.84 5.43 0.11
C PRO A 14 15.22 4.29 -0.68
N ILE A 15 14.94 3.15 -0.04
CA ILE A 15 14.39 1.99 -0.74
C ILE A 15 12.93 2.25 -1.16
N ILE A 16 12.13 2.92 -0.34
CA ILE A 16 10.75 3.23 -0.68
C ILE A 16 10.71 4.23 -1.85
N VAL A 17 11.59 5.24 -1.86
CA VAL A 17 11.71 6.16 -2.99
C VAL A 17 12.06 5.38 -4.27
N ASP A 18 13.02 4.48 -4.20
CA ASP A 18 13.43 3.65 -5.34
C ASP A 18 12.26 2.80 -5.85
N PHE A 19 11.48 2.21 -4.96
CA PHE A 19 10.31 1.41 -5.32
C PHE A 19 9.27 2.24 -6.08
N MET A 20 9.00 3.45 -5.61
CA MET A 20 8.01 4.32 -6.27
C MET A 20 8.48 4.79 -7.65
N LEU A 21 9.77 5.08 -7.78
CA LEU A 21 10.34 5.44 -9.09
C LEU A 21 10.28 4.26 -10.06
N LYS A 22 10.56 3.05 -9.59
CA LYS A 22 10.44 1.84 -10.42
C LYS A 22 8.99 1.56 -10.81
N MET A 23 8.05 1.69 -9.87
CA MET A 23 6.63 1.51 -10.16
C MET A 23 6.16 2.49 -11.22
N SER A 24 6.54 3.75 -11.11
CA SER A 24 6.20 4.79 -12.07
C SER A 24 6.71 4.46 -13.49
N LYS A 25 7.93 3.94 -13.61
CA LYS A 25 8.49 3.50 -14.89
C LYS A 25 7.75 2.32 -15.47
N GLU A 26 7.40 1.35 -14.64
CA GLU A 26 6.72 0.13 -15.09
C GLU A 26 5.31 0.40 -15.60
N THR A 27 4.60 1.30 -14.96
CA THR A 27 3.21 1.62 -15.33
C THR A 27 3.11 2.66 -16.44
N GLU A 28 4.15 3.46 -16.65
CA GLU A 28 4.21 4.55 -17.63
C GLU A 28 3.08 5.60 -17.50
N GLU A 29 2.29 5.54 -16.42
CA GLU A 29 1.14 6.41 -16.23
C GLU A 29 1.51 7.81 -15.74
N LEU A 30 2.53 7.91 -14.91
CA LEU A 30 2.93 9.17 -14.30
C LEU A 30 4.43 9.14 -14.03
N LEU A 31 5.13 10.14 -14.55
CA LEU A 31 6.54 10.33 -14.23
C LEU A 31 6.65 11.07 -12.90
N LEU A 32 7.13 10.38 -11.87
CA LEU A 32 7.30 10.96 -10.55
C LEU A 32 8.58 11.78 -10.49
N SER A 33 8.48 12.96 -9.86
CA SER A 33 9.62 13.82 -9.62
C SER A 33 10.28 13.44 -8.28
N PRO A 34 11.56 13.04 -8.27
CA PRO A 34 12.25 12.75 -7.00
C PRO A 34 12.23 13.93 -6.02
N GLN A 35 12.24 15.17 -6.52
CA GLN A 35 12.22 16.37 -5.70
C GLN A 35 10.91 16.54 -4.92
N VAL A 36 9.81 15.97 -5.40
CA VAL A 36 8.52 15.97 -4.71
C VAL A 36 8.32 14.66 -3.94
N LEU A 37 8.69 13.54 -4.56
CA LEU A 37 8.46 12.21 -4.03
C LEU A 37 9.22 11.96 -2.72
N GLU A 38 10.51 12.27 -2.70
CA GLU A 38 11.34 12.02 -1.51
C GLU A 38 10.84 12.78 -0.27
N PRO A 39 10.59 14.10 -0.34
CA PRO A 39 10.00 14.80 0.81
C PRO A 39 8.62 14.28 1.19
N GLY A 40 7.81 13.87 0.20
CA GLY A 40 6.48 13.33 0.45
C GLY A 40 6.53 12.03 1.24
N ILE A 41 7.39 11.10 0.85
CA ILE A 41 7.57 9.84 1.57
C ILE A 41 8.15 10.10 2.96
N LYS A 42 9.14 10.99 3.06
CA LYS A 42 9.77 11.34 4.33
C LYS A 42 8.74 11.85 5.34
N GLN A 43 7.87 12.78 4.92
CA GLN A 43 6.81 13.28 5.79
C GLN A 43 5.84 12.17 6.22
N GLY A 44 5.50 11.26 5.31
CA GLY A 44 4.67 10.11 5.65
C GLY A 44 5.33 9.19 6.67
N LEU A 45 6.64 8.94 6.54
CA LEU A 45 7.38 8.11 7.50
C LEU A 45 7.52 8.77 8.88
N GLU A 46 7.58 10.09 8.93
CA GLU A 46 7.78 10.83 10.18
C GLU A 46 6.48 11.16 10.92
N ASP A 47 5.32 11.01 10.28
CA ASP A 47 4.03 11.42 10.85
C ASP A 47 2.95 10.38 10.53
N ASP A 48 2.64 9.56 11.54
CA ASP A 48 1.64 8.48 11.42
C ASP A 48 0.23 9.00 11.12
N SER A 49 -0.04 10.29 11.37
CA SER A 49 -1.33 10.88 11.01
C SER A 49 -1.48 11.07 9.50
N LYS A 50 -0.36 11.13 8.77
CA LYS A 50 -0.37 11.24 7.30
C LYS A 50 -0.40 9.87 6.65
N ALA A 51 0.49 8.99 7.07
CA ALA A 51 0.64 7.67 6.46
C ALA A 51 1.42 6.73 7.37
N GLU A 52 1.31 5.44 7.12
CA GLU A 52 2.19 4.42 7.69
C GLU A 52 2.64 3.51 6.56
N TYR A 53 3.93 3.21 6.54
CA TYR A 53 4.51 2.31 5.54
C TYR A 53 4.87 0.98 6.18
N PHE A 54 4.67 -0.09 5.45
CA PHE A 54 5.02 -1.45 5.88
C PHE A 54 5.93 -2.11 4.86
N ILE A 55 6.89 -2.86 5.38
CA ILE A 55 7.94 -3.52 4.59
C ILE A 55 7.76 -5.03 4.71
N ALA A 56 7.89 -5.73 3.58
CA ALA A 56 8.01 -7.18 3.56
C ALA A 56 9.45 -7.58 3.33
N GLU A 57 9.96 -8.48 4.16
CA GLU A 57 11.32 -9.01 4.03
C GLU A 57 11.28 -10.51 3.80
N ILE A 58 12.18 -10.99 2.95
CA ILE A 58 12.41 -12.42 2.72
C ILE A 58 13.89 -12.69 3.01
N ASP A 59 14.16 -13.50 4.03
CA ASP A 59 15.51 -13.85 4.44
C ASP A 59 16.40 -12.61 4.63
N GLY A 60 15.86 -11.58 5.25
CA GLY A 60 16.55 -10.33 5.54
C GLY A 60 16.65 -9.35 4.37
N GLU A 61 16.13 -9.70 3.19
CA GLU A 61 16.13 -8.84 2.01
C GLU A 61 14.76 -8.19 1.83
N ILE A 62 14.72 -6.89 1.55
CA ILE A 62 13.46 -6.18 1.35
C ILE A 62 12.84 -6.61 0.02
N ALA A 63 11.62 -7.17 0.10
CA ALA A 63 10.92 -7.74 -1.05
C ALA A 63 9.77 -6.88 -1.56
N GLY A 64 9.28 -5.96 -0.74
CA GLY A 64 8.16 -5.10 -1.13
C GLY A 64 7.74 -4.16 -0.02
N SER A 65 6.81 -3.28 -0.36
CA SER A 65 6.25 -2.31 0.59
C SER A 65 4.83 -1.90 0.20
N LEU A 66 4.12 -1.34 1.16
CA LEU A 66 2.88 -0.62 0.91
C LEU A 66 2.73 0.53 1.91
N MET A 67 1.84 1.44 1.58
CA MET A 67 1.46 2.56 2.45
C MET A 67 0.00 2.41 2.83
N ILE A 68 -0.36 2.74 4.06
CA ILE A 68 -1.76 2.89 4.46
C ILE A 68 -2.02 4.33 4.88
N THR A 69 -3.24 4.79 4.60
CA THR A 69 -3.80 6.03 5.12
C THR A 69 -5.13 5.73 5.79
N LYS A 70 -5.67 6.68 6.54
CA LYS A 70 -6.90 6.48 7.30
C LYS A 70 -8.00 7.38 6.80
N GLU A 71 -9.20 6.82 6.66
CA GLU A 71 -10.41 7.57 6.39
C GLU A 71 -11.36 7.40 7.57
N TRP A 72 -11.79 8.52 8.19
CA TRP A 72 -12.79 8.43 9.24
C TRP A 72 -14.16 8.15 8.62
N SER A 73 -14.84 7.13 9.14
CA SER A 73 -16.20 6.80 8.73
C SER A 73 -17.17 7.16 9.87
N ASP A 74 -17.87 8.27 9.71
CA ASP A 74 -18.87 8.69 10.68
C ASP A 74 -20.03 7.69 10.75
N TRP A 75 -20.38 7.07 9.62
CA TRP A 75 -21.43 6.06 9.59
C TRP A 75 -21.07 4.82 10.40
N ARG A 76 -19.78 4.50 10.53
CA ARG A 76 -19.30 3.30 11.22
C ARG A 76 -18.64 3.59 12.54
N ASN A 77 -18.44 4.87 12.85
CA ASN A 77 -17.72 5.31 14.05
C ASN A 77 -16.37 4.63 14.18
N ALA A 78 -15.63 4.55 13.07
CA ALA A 78 -14.36 3.84 13.00
C ALA A 78 -13.56 4.29 11.79
N TRP A 79 -12.28 3.90 11.76
CA TRP A 79 -11.37 4.17 10.65
C TRP A 79 -11.45 3.09 9.58
N VAL A 80 -11.46 3.51 8.32
CA VAL A 80 -11.17 2.63 7.18
C VAL A 80 -9.71 2.83 6.82
N LEU A 81 -8.97 1.74 6.66
CA LEU A 81 -7.58 1.80 6.20
C LEU A 81 -7.54 1.68 4.68
N TRP A 82 -6.87 2.65 4.05
CA TRP A 82 -6.65 2.66 2.61
C TRP A 82 -5.26 2.14 2.29
N ILE A 83 -5.18 1.15 1.42
CA ILE A 83 -3.90 0.62 0.91
C ILE A 83 -3.51 1.38 -0.35
N GLN A 84 -2.29 1.88 -0.38
CA GLN A 84 -1.74 2.67 -1.48
C GLN A 84 -0.26 2.34 -1.69
N SER A 85 0.29 2.77 -2.82
CA SER A 85 1.74 2.70 -3.10
C SER A 85 2.32 1.31 -2.88
N VAL A 86 1.66 0.30 -3.43
CA VAL A 86 2.09 -1.10 -3.33
C VAL A 86 3.19 -1.37 -4.34
N TYR A 87 4.29 -1.96 -3.89
CA TYR A 87 5.34 -2.42 -4.79
C TYR A 87 5.91 -3.75 -4.32
N THR A 88 6.15 -4.66 -5.25
CA THR A 88 6.87 -5.91 -5.00
C THR A 88 8.06 -5.97 -5.96
N VAL A 89 9.23 -6.24 -5.41
CA VAL A 89 10.47 -6.42 -6.20
C VAL A 89 10.26 -7.53 -7.23
N VAL A 90 10.69 -7.30 -8.47
CA VAL A 90 10.38 -8.17 -9.61
C VAL A 90 10.68 -9.65 -9.34
N LYS A 91 11.85 -9.95 -8.77
CA LYS A 91 12.24 -11.35 -8.50
C LYS A 91 11.38 -12.03 -7.43
N TYR A 92 10.65 -11.25 -6.64
CA TYR A 92 9.78 -11.78 -5.58
C TYR A 92 8.30 -11.78 -5.95
N ARG A 93 7.96 -11.43 -7.17
CA ARG A 93 6.55 -11.44 -7.62
C ARG A 93 6.03 -12.88 -7.76
N ASN A 94 4.72 -13.03 -7.58
CA ASN A 94 4.02 -14.32 -7.60
C ASN A 94 4.47 -15.29 -6.51
N LYS A 95 5.02 -14.77 -5.41
CA LYS A 95 5.50 -15.55 -4.27
C LYS A 95 4.76 -15.23 -2.98
N GLY A 96 3.64 -14.51 -3.07
CA GLY A 96 2.78 -14.21 -1.92
C GLY A 96 3.20 -12.99 -1.11
N VAL A 97 4.06 -12.12 -1.62
CA VAL A 97 4.52 -10.92 -0.89
C VAL A 97 3.35 -9.98 -0.61
N TYR A 98 2.57 -9.63 -1.64
CA TYR A 98 1.41 -8.76 -1.44
C TYR A 98 0.39 -9.38 -0.51
N LYS A 99 0.13 -10.68 -0.67
CA LYS A 99 -0.80 -11.39 0.21
C LYS A 99 -0.37 -11.31 1.67
N ALA A 100 0.94 -11.44 1.93
CA ALA A 100 1.47 -11.33 3.29
C ALA A 100 1.29 -9.92 3.86
N LEU A 101 1.57 -8.89 3.04
CA LEU A 101 1.34 -7.50 3.42
C LEU A 101 -0.15 -7.25 3.70
N TYR A 102 -1.02 -7.69 2.80
CA TYR A 102 -2.47 -7.54 2.96
C TYR A 102 -2.97 -8.23 4.24
N ASN A 103 -2.55 -9.46 4.47
CA ASN A 103 -2.95 -10.21 5.66
C ASN A 103 -2.51 -9.50 6.95
N TYR A 104 -1.35 -8.86 6.93
CA TYR A 104 -0.87 -8.08 8.07
C TYR A 104 -1.80 -6.90 8.35
N ILE A 105 -2.20 -6.16 7.32
CA ILE A 105 -3.15 -5.05 7.47
C ILE A 105 -4.53 -5.56 7.92
N GLU A 106 -4.98 -6.68 7.37
CA GLU A 106 -6.24 -7.30 7.77
C GLU A 106 -6.24 -7.66 9.27
N GLN A 107 -5.13 -8.19 9.77
CA GLN A 107 -4.99 -8.49 11.20
C GLN A 107 -5.08 -7.22 12.06
N ILE A 108 -4.52 -6.12 11.60
CA ILE A 108 -4.65 -4.83 12.31
C ILE A 108 -6.13 -4.43 12.39
N VAL A 109 -6.84 -4.51 11.28
CA VAL A 109 -8.26 -4.14 11.22
C VAL A 109 -9.11 -5.03 12.14
N GLU A 110 -8.82 -6.32 12.16
CA GLU A 110 -9.57 -7.28 12.98
C GLU A 110 -9.21 -7.21 14.46
N SER A 111 -8.06 -6.65 14.82
CA SER A 111 -7.57 -6.62 16.19
C SER A 111 -8.23 -5.59 17.09
N SER A 112 -8.96 -4.63 16.53
CA SER A 112 -9.50 -3.50 17.29
C SER A 112 -10.79 -2.98 16.66
N LYS A 113 -11.71 -2.52 17.50
CA LYS A 113 -12.94 -1.84 17.06
C LYS A 113 -12.68 -0.44 16.52
N GLU A 114 -11.46 0.08 16.63
CA GLU A 114 -11.08 1.36 16.03
C GLU A 114 -11.15 1.32 14.51
N TYR A 115 -11.03 0.13 13.91
CA TYR A 115 -10.97 -0.07 12.46
C TYR A 115 -12.20 -0.85 12.00
N CYS A 116 -12.74 -0.49 10.84
CA CYS A 116 -13.95 -1.11 10.31
C CYS A 116 -13.77 -1.73 8.94
N GLY A 117 -12.63 -1.55 8.30
CA GLY A 117 -12.44 -2.14 6.98
C GLY A 117 -11.19 -1.66 6.27
N ILE A 118 -11.01 -2.19 5.08
CA ILE A 118 -9.89 -1.88 4.17
C ILE A 118 -10.48 -1.44 2.84
N ARG A 119 -9.94 -0.37 2.28
CA ARG A 119 -10.28 0.10 0.94
C ARG A 119 -9.01 0.30 0.13
N LEU A 120 -9.14 0.19 -1.17
CA LEU A 120 -8.12 0.60 -2.13
C LEU A 120 -8.80 0.97 -3.43
N TYR A 121 -8.10 1.70 -4.28
CA TYR A 121 -8.55 1.87 -5.64
C TYR A 121 -7.51 1.30 -6.60
N VAL A 122 -7.96 0.90 -7.77
CA VAL A 122 -7.14 0.25 -8.78
C VAL A 122 -7.51 0.84 -10.14
N ASP A 123 -6.53 0.96 -11.02
CA ASP A 123 -6.79 1.33 -12.40
C ASP A 123 -7.74 0.30 -13.03
N THR A 124 -8.81 0.77 -13.67
CA THR A 124 -9.84 -0.11 -14.24
C THR A 124 -9.31 -1.03 -15.33
N THR A 125 -8.15 -0.73 -15.88
CA THR A 125 -7.49 -1.56 -16.90
C THR A 125 -6.52 -2.58 -16.31
N ASN A 126 -6.22 -2.49 -15.00
CA ASN A 126 -5.29 -3.41 -14.35
C ASN A 126 -5.99 -4.71 -13.94
N ASN A 127 -6.24 -5.58 -14.92
CA ASN A 127 -6.97 -6.84 -14.70
C ASN A 127 -6.24 -7.80 -13.77
N THR A 128 -4.91 -7.80 -13.78
CA THR A 128 -4.12 -8.66 -12.90
C THR A 128 -4.34 -8.29 -11.42
N ALA A 129 -4.29 -7.01 -11.10
CA ALA A 129 -4.53 -6.52 -9.73
C ALA A 129 -5.98 -6.78 -9.30
N ILE A 130 -6.95 -6.52 -10.19
CA ILE A 130 -8.37 -6.76 -9.91
C ILE A 130 -8.63 -8.22 -9.54
N LYS A 131 -8.00 -9.16 -10.25
CA LYS A 131 -8.10 -10.59 -9.93
C LYS A 131 -7.56 -10.92 -8.54
N VAL A 132 -6.43 -10.32 -8.18
CA VAL A 132 -5.82 -10.51 -6.86
C VAL A 132 -6.77 -10.02 -5.77
N TYR A 133 -7.31 -8.82 -5.91
CA TYR A 133 -8.21 -8.24 -4.90
C TYR A 133 -9.52 -9.03 -4.79
N THR A 134 -10.05 -9.48 -5.91
CA THR A 134 -11.26 -10.33 -5.92
C THR A 134 -11.04 -11.66 -5.19
N LYS A 135 -9.88 -12.28 -5.39
CA LYS A 135 -9.51 -13.51 -4.67
C LYS A 135 -9.38 -13.30 -3.18
N LEU A 136 -8.99 -12.10 -2.75
CA LEU A 136 -8.89 -11.75 -1.33
C LEU A 136 -10.26 -11.44 -0.71
N GLY A 137 -11.33 -11.51 -1.49
CA GLY A 137 -12.69 -11.27 -1.00
C GLY A 137 -13.14 -9.81 -1.06
N MET A 138 -12.39 -8.95 -1.73
CA MET A 138 -12.76 -7.54 -1.88
C MET A 138 -13.80 -7.37 -2.98
N ASN A 139 -14.67 -6.37 -2.82
CA ASN A 139 -15.74 -6.06 -3.76
C ASN A 139 -15.48 -4.69 -4.41
N GLY A 140 -15.30 -4.67 -5.73
CA GLY A 140 -15.02 -3.45 -6.49
C GLY A 140 -16.22 -2.90 -7.27
N GLU A 141 -17.47 -3.32 -6.96
CA GLU A 141 -18.63 -2.99 -7.78
C GLU A 141 -19.49 -1.84 -7.27
N HIS A 142 -19.28 -1.38 -6.00
CA HIS A 142 -20.18 -0.39 -5.38
C HIS A 142 -19.82 1.06 -5.64
N TYR A 143 -18.54 1.39 -5.87
CA TYR A 143 -18.08 2.77 -5.94
C TYR A 143 -17.25 3.03 -7.17
N LYS A 144 -17.35 4.27 -7.67
CA LYS A 144 -16.44 4.82 -8.67
C LYS A 144 -15.64 5.95 -8.02
N LEU A 145 -14.39 6.06 -8.38
CA LEU A 145 -13.57 7.19 -7.97
C LEU A 145 -13.82 8.36 -8.92
N PHE A 146 -14.16 9.52 -8.36
CA PHE A 146 -14.24 10.78 -9.10
C PHE A 146 -13.13 11.66 -8.56
N GLU A 147 -12.31 12.23 -9.44
CA GLU A 147 -11.24 13.10 -9.00
C GLU A 147 -11.12 14.35 -9.86
N ARG A 148 -10.68 15.41 -9.24
CA ARG A 148 -10.30 16.66 -9.87
C ARG A 148 -9.01 17.12 -9.20
N MET A 149 -7.88 16.86 -9.86
CA MET A 149 -6.56 17.24 -9.34
C MET A 149 -6.20 18.65 -9.81
N ASN A 150 -5.35 19.32 -9.04
CA ASN A 150 -4.85 20.64 -9.42
C ASN A 150 -3.71 20.53 -10.44
#